data_732f53563fe751b785380cfb686f749d
#
_entry.id   732f53563fe751b785380cfb686f749d
#
_cell.length_a   1.000
_cell.length_b   1.000
_cell.length_c   1.000
_cell.angle_alpha   90.00
_cell.angle_beta   90.00
_cell.angle_gamma   90.00
#
_symmetry.space_group_name_H-M   'P 1'
#
loop_
_entity.id
_entity.type
_entity.pdbx_description
1 polymer ?
#
loop_
_entity_poly.entity_id
_entity_poly.type
_entity_poly.pdbx_seq_one_letter_code
_entity_poly.pdbx_strand_id
1 'polypeptide(L)'
;MPTCTLSLTQQVHGQLQRHLFPGDGKEAAAVLVCTRVPGTRLRLLVRDVIAVPHDKCIRRDAVSLTWPSEYIERAIDLAEPGQLSLILLHSHPGGFAEFSPVDDRSDQEIIPAIFQACGSLHGSAVMLPNGVIFARIYTPNMKMMDVDLVSVVGPDLSFWWNDARSRPISRPMAFTSQMTAELGRLTACVIGVSGTGSIVAEQLCRLGFGRVILIDHDKVETKNLNRILNTTKTDADNTLAKVAVFAGRANQYREHEYVVPVEANVLTRKAVVAAGQADVLFCCVDTLRARSIADLVCKAFLLPLFDVGVAIPTRATTGDGRAIDEATGRIDYVHPAASSLFDRGIYTAANLAAEALAEADPQAHADQVRRGYIDGIPEQAPSVIALNMRAASACVMEFIARGFPFRHDANTRYARTRFMLAEGVEEHEAEDAFHASASPHLARGDEQPLLGLPVLSEGEIE
;
A
#
# COMPACT_ATOMS: atom_id res chain seq x y z
N MET A 1 -7.98 -14.27 -6.30
CA MET A 1 -6.92 -13.36 -5.81
C MET A 1 -5.68 -13.59 -6.64
N PRO A 2 -4.92 -12.55 -7.01
CA PRO A 2 -3.67 -12.71 -7.72
C PRO A 2 -2.67 -13.46 -6.83
N THR A 3 -1.99 -14.42 -7.42
CA THR A 3 -0.94 -15.21 -6.76
C THR A 3 0.43 -14.57 -6.95
N CYS A 4 0.62 -13.92 -8.11
CA CYS A 4 1.83 -13.20 -8.48
C CYS A 4 1.52 -11.76 -8.90
N THR A 5 2.27 -10.79 -8.38
CA THR A 5 2.11 -9.37 -8.73
C THR A 5 3.45 -8.67 -8.94
N LEU A 6 3.44 -7.67 -9.83
CA LEU A 6 4.53 -6.73 -10.03
C LEU A 6 4.03 -5.33 -9.68
N SER A 7 4.68 -4.66 -8.74
CA SER A 7 4.29 -3.32 -8.28
C SER A 7 5.36 -2.29 -8.60
N LEU A 8 4.94 -1.12 -9.05
CA LEU A 8 5.85 0.01 -9.33
C LEU A 8 5.16 1.33 -9.00
N THR A 9 5.98 2.36 -8.75
CA THR A 9 5.46 3.72 -8.55
C THR A 9 5.07 4.35 -9.89
N GLN A 10 4.11 5.28 -9.88
CA GLN A 10 3.74 6.04 -11.07
C GLN A 10 4.94 6.83 -11.63
N GLN A 11 5.88 7.26 -10.78
CA GLN A 11 7.10 7.93 -11.21
C GLN A 11 7.96 7.02 -12.08
N VAL A 12 8.22 5.78 -11.62
CA VAL A 12 8.97 4.77 -12.37
C VAL A 12 8.24 4.41 -13.66
N HIS A 13 6.91 4.20 -13.59
CA HIS A 13 6.10 3.93 -14.76
C HIS A 13 6.22 5.03 -15.83
N GLY A 14 6.11 6.31 -15.41
CA GLY A 14 6.25 7.45 -16.33
C GLY A 14 7.66 7.59 -16.92
N GLN A 15 8.71 7.23 -16.17
CA GLN A 15 10.08 7.17 -16.69
C GLN A 15 10.23 6.08 -17.75
N LEU A 16 9.71 4.89 -17.48
CA LEU A 16 9.69 3.77 -18.43
C LEU A 16 8.94 4.13 -19.70
N GLN A 17 7.75 4.72 -19.58
CA GLN A 17 6.93 5.10 -20.73
C GLN A 17 7.65 6.10 -21.65
N ARG A 18 8.29 7.13 -21.08
CA ARG A 18 9.05 8.10 -21.88
C ARG A 18 10.28 7.47 -22.55
N HIS A 19 10.95 6.52 -21.88
CA HIS A 19 12.11 5.84 -22.45
C HIS A 19 11.71 4.82 -23.51
N LEU A 20 10.71 4.02 -23.25
CA LEU A 20 10.30 2.92 -24.13
C LEU A 20 9.52 3.40 -25.37
N PHE A 21 8.92 4.61 -25.31
CA PHE A 21 8.15 5.20 -26.40
C PHE A 21 8.63 6.64 -26.70
N PRO A 22 9.83 6.82 -27.29
CA PRO A 22 10.35 8.15 -27.63
C PRO A 22 9.66 8.77 -28.84
N GLY A 23 8.71 8.09 -29.49
CA GLY A 23 7.95 8.59 -30.63
C GLY A 23 8.51 8.18 -32.01
N ASP A 24 9.54 7.32 -32.05
CA ASP A 24 10.16 6.85 -33.30
C ASP A 24 9.58 5.52 -33.83
N GLY A 25 8.61 4.94 -33.12
CA GLY A 25 7.92 3.70 -33.50
C GLY A 25 8.79 2.44 -33.41
N LYS A 26 9.93 2.50 -32.70
CA LYS A 26 10.84 1.38 -32.53
C LYS A 26 10.80 0.82 -31.13
N GLU A 27 11.08 -0.48 -30.97
CA GLU A 27 11.22 -1.12 -29.67
C GLU A 27 12.38 -0.53 -28.87
N ALA A 28 12.24 -0.54 -27.54
CA ALA A 28 13.28 -0.16 -26.59
C ALA A 28 13.24 -1.08 -25.37
N ALA A 29 14.32 -1.13 -24.59
CA ALA A 29 14.45 -2.03 -23.45
C ALA A 29 14.88 -1.32 -22.16
N ALA A 30 14.56 -1.96 -21.05
CA ALA A 30 15.09 -1.67 -19.72
C ALA A 30 15.18 -2.99 -18.91
N VAL A 31 16.02 -3.02 -17.89
CA VAL A 31 16.02 -4.10 -16.89
C VAL A 31 15.48 -3.55 -15.57
N LEU A 32 14.47 -4.22 -15.03
CA LEU A 32 13.92 -3.90 -13.73
C LEU A 32 14.60 -4.77 -12.67
N VAL A 33 15.13 -4.15 -11.62
CA VAL A 33 15.65 -4.85 -10.44
C VAL A 33 14.56 -4.82 -9.37
N CYS A 34 14.11 -5.99 -8.96
CA CYS A 34 12.94 -6.13 -8.09
C CYS A 34 13.28 -6.80 -6.76
N THR A 35 12.80 -6.22 -5.66
CA THR A 35 12.75 -6.87 -4.34
C THR A 35 11.49 -7.71 -4.21
N ARG A 36 11.35 -8.45 -3.10
CA ARG A 36 10.22 -9.33 -2.84
C ARG A 36 9.63 -9.06 -1.46
N VAL A 37 8.31 -8.97 -1.37
CA VAL A 37 7.62 -8.91 -0.07
C VAL A 37 7.57 -10.31 0.54
N PRO A 38 7.92 -10.49 1.83
CA PRO A 38 7.77 -11.77 2.50
C PRO A 38 6.30 -12.17 2.63
N GLY A 39 6.03 -13.47 2.60
CA GLY A 39 4.67 -14.02 2.75
C GLY A 39 4.32 -15.04 1.66
N THR A 40 3.04 -15.43 1.63
CA THR A 40 2.56 -16.51 0.74
C THR A 40 2.26 -16.03 -0.68
N ARG A 41 1.85 -14.77 -0.86
CA ARG A 41 1.63 -14.16 -2.16
C ARG A 41 2.96 -13.64 -2.71
N LEU A 42 3.30 -14.01 -3.93
CA LEU A 42 4.49 -13.50 -4.59
C LEU A 42 4.26 -12.06 -5.05
N ARG A 43 4.92 -11.11 -4.39
CA ARG A 43 4.88 -9.70 -4.77
C ARG A 43 6.29 -9.21 -5.07
N LEU A 44 6.53 -8.85 -6.33
CA LEU A 44 7.76 -8.22 -6.81
C LEU A 44 7.56 -6.70 -6.83
N LEU A 45 8.55 -5.97 -6.31
CA LEU A 45 8.54 -4.52 -6.21
C LEU A 45 9.69 -3.95 -7.04
N VAL A 46 9.38 -3.12 -8.04
CA VAL A 46 10.42 -2.48 -8.85
C VAL A 46 11.16 -1.45 -7.98
N ARG A 47 12.41 -1.75 -7.65
CA ARG A 47 13.31 -0.89 -6.88
C ARG A 47 14.17 -0.01 -7.77
N ASP A 48 14.84 -0.60 -8.76
CA ASP A 48 15.73 0.10 -9.67
C ASP A 48 15.39 -0.21 -11.13
N VAL A 49 15.75 0.71 -12.01
CA VAL A 49 15.56 0.60 -13.46
C VAL A 49 16.87 0.91 -14.16
N ILE A 50 17.32 -0.02 -14.99
CA ILE A 50 18.46 0.19 -15.89
C ILE A 50 17.91 0.31 -17.31
N ALA A 51 17.79 1.53 -17.80
CA ALA A 51 17.38 1.81 -19.17
C ALA A 51 18.53 1.50 -20.15
N VAL A 52 18.19 0.84 -21.25
CA VAL A 52 19.17 0.62 -22.34
C VAL A 52 19.13 1.82 -23.28
N PRO A 53 20.23 2.61 -23.41
CA PRO A 53 20.24 3.77 -24.29
C PRO A 53 19.99 3.36 -25.75
N HIS A 54 19.19 4.12 -26.47
CA HIS A 54 18.76 3.78 -27.83
C HIS A 54 19.94 3.68 -28.82
N ASP A 55 20.95 4.53 -28.64
CA ASP A 55 22.18 4.55 -29.47
C ASP A 55 23.14 3.38 -29.19
N LYS A 56 22.90 2.65 -28.10
CA LYS A 56 23.69 1.44 -27.76
C LYS A 56 23.03 0.16 -28.25
N CYS A 57 21.80 0.19 -28.73
CA CYS A 57 21.18 -0.99 -29.30
C CYS A 57 21.90 -1.42 -30.57
N ILE A 58 22.21 -2.71 -30.66
CA ILE A 58 22.88 -3.33 -31.86
C ILE A 58 21.88 -3.35 -33.01
N ARG A 59 20.63 -3.69 -32.71
CA ARG A 59 19.51 -3.63 -33.63
C ARG A 59 18.30 -3.05 -32.92
N ARG A 60 17.59 -2.14 -33.57
CA ARG A 60 16.42 -1.49 -33.03
C ARG A 60 15.46 -1.08 -34.15
N ASP A 61 14.36 -1.82 -34.30
CA ASP A 61 13.28 -1.52 -35.25
C ASP A 61 11.90 -1.73 -34.61
N ALA A 62 10.83 -1.71 -35.38
CA ALA A 62 9.46 -1.77 -34.88
C ALA A 62 9.04 -3.15 -34.32
N VAL A 63 9.79 -4.22 -34.61
CA VAL A 63 9.47 -5.61 -34.27
C VAL A 63 10.67 -6.44 -33.83
N SER A 64 11.82 -5.79 -33.63
CA SER A 64 13.07 -6.47 -33.26
C SER A 64 13.99 -5.55 -32.50
N LEU A 65 14.52 -6.08 -31.41
CA LEU A 65 15.43 -5.38 -30.52
C LEU A 65 16.58 -6.30 -30.13
N THR A 66 17.82 -5.82 -30.28
CA THR A 66 19.02 -6.50 -29.77
C THR A 66 19.91 -5.44 -29.10
N TRP A 67 20.36 -5.72 -27.91
CA TRP A 67 21.15 -4.79 -27.10
C TRP A 67 22.27 -5.52 -26.35
N PRO A 68 23.35 -4.83 -25.93
CA PRO A 68 24.49 -5.45 -25.29
C PRO A 68 24.18 -6.06 -23.93
N SER A 69 24.82 -7.17 -23.57
CA SER A 69 24.67 -7.86 -22.28
C SER A 69 25.12 -7.01 -21.08
N GLU A 70 25.95 -5.98 -21.29
CA GLU A 70 26.46 -5.11 -20.22
C GLU A 70 25.36 -4.52 -19.31
N TYR A 71 24.16 -4.28 -19.85
CA TYR A 71 23.03 -3.77 -19.06
C TYR A 71 22.40 -4.85 -18.17
N ILE A 72 22.47 -6.12 -18.58
CA ILE A 72 22.09 -7.26 -17.74
C ILE A 72 23.14 -7.48 -16.67
N GLU A 73 24.43 -7.41 -17.03
CA GLU A 73 25.55 -7.55 -16.09
C GLU A 73 25.48 -6.48 -15.00
N ARG A 74 25.25 -5.21 -15.36
CA ARG A 74 25.00 -4.14 -14.38
C ARG A 74 23.79 -4.39 -13.50
N ALA A 75 22.74 -5.02 -14.02
CA ALA A 75 21.58 -5.38 -13.23
C ALA A 75 21.90 -6.54 -12.27
N ILE A 76 22.72 -7.50 -12.69
CA ILE A 76 23.21 -8.59 -11.86
C ILE A 76 24.06 -8.04 -10.71
N ASP A 77 24.97 -7.11 -10.96
CA ASP A 77 25.79 -6.46 -9.93
C ASP A 77 24.94 -5.82 -8.82
N LEU A 78 23.79 -5.25 -9.18
CA LEU A 78 22.84 -4.67 -8.22
C LEU A 78 21.98 -5.73 -7.52
N ALA A 79 21.74 -6.84 -8.16
CA ALA A 79 20.82 -7.89 -7.67
C ALA A 79 21.51 -8.93 -6.80
N GLU A 80 22.77 -9.27 -7.11
CA GLU A 80 23.52 -10.36 -6.48
C GLU A 80 23.60 -10.25 -4.95
N PRO A 81 23.96 -9.07 -4.35
CA PRO A 81 24.09 -8.95 -2.90
C PRO A 81 22.80 -9.26 -2.14
N GLY A 82 21.63 -8.99 -2.74
CA GLY A 82 20.30 -9.21 -2.16
C GLY A 82 19.55 -10.39 -2.76
N GLN A 83 20.15 -11.15 -3.69
CA GLN A 83 19.48 -12.23 -4.44
C GLN A 83 18.18 -11.77 -5.07
N LEU A 84 18.17 -10.57 -5.65
CA LEU A 84 16.97 -9.91 -6.18
C LEU A 84 16.52 -10.52 -7.51
N SER A 85 15.30 -10.19 -7.90
CA SER A 85 14.72 -10.62 -9.17
C SER A 85 15.00 -9.61 -10.27
N LEU A 86 15.33 -10.09 -11.47
CA LEU A 86 15.47 -9.27 -12.67
C LEU A 86 14.33 -9.53 -13.63
N ILE A 87 13.72 -8.45 -14.17
CA ILE A 87 12.67 -8.52 -15.17
C ILE A 87 13.17 -7.76 -16.42
N LEU A 88 13.34 -8.47 -17.53
CA LEU A 88 13.74 -7.89 -18.81
C LEU A 88 12.51 -7.26 -19.47
N LEU A 89 12.46 -5.93 -19.49
CA LEU A 89 11.33 -5.18 -20.03
C LEU A 89 11.65 -4.64 -21.41
N HIS A 90 10.74 -4.84 -22.38
CA HIS A 90 10.80 -4.17 -23.68
C HIS A 90 9.43 -3.61 -24.09
N SER A 91 9.41 -2.81 -25.12
CA SER A 91 8.18 -2.22 -25.66
C SER A 91 7.69 -2.92 -26.90
N HIS A 92 6.36 -2.97 -27.08
CA HIS A 92 5.70 -3.32 -28.34
C HIS A 92 5.03 -2.08 -28.96
N PRO A 93 5.73 -1.29 -29.79
CA PRO A 93 5.21 -0.03 -30.34
C PRO A 93 3.94 -0.22 -31.18
N GLY A 94 3.77 -1.39 -31.80
CA GLY A 94 2.57 -1.77 -32.55
C GLY A 94 1.35 -2.15 -31.68
N GLY A 95 1.49 -2.18 -30.36
CA GLY A 95 0.39 -2.50 -29.42
C GLY A 95 0.05 -3.99 -29.34
N PHE A 96 0.93 -4.89 -29.80
CA PHE A 96 0.72 -6.33 -29.69
C PHE A 96 0.79 -6.79 -28.23
N ALA A 97 -0.33 -7.24 -27.68
CA ALA A 97 -0.52 -7.51 -26.26
C ALA A 97 -0.20 -8.97 -25.86
N GLU A 98 0.79 -9.59 -26.52
CA GLU A 98 1.27 -10.94 -26.24
C GLU A 98 2.79 -10.99 -26.35
N PHE A 99 3.43 -11.97 -25.73
CA PHE A 99 4.82 -12.31 -26.00
C PHE A 99 4.94 -12.96 -27.37
N SER A 100 5.91 -12.53 -28.15
CA SER A 100 6.18 -13.11 -29.47
C SER A 100 7.03 -14.39 -29.36
N PRO A 101 7.09 -15.22 -30.40
CA PRO A 101 8.01 -16.36 -30.44
C PRO A 101 9.50 -15.94 -30.36
N VAL A 102 9.81 -14.68 -30.66
CA VAL A 102 11.19 -14.12 -30.50
C VAL A 102 11.45 -13.91 -29.02
N ASP A 103 10.50 -13.34 -28.27
CA ASP A 103 10.60 -13.14 -26.83
C ASP A 103 10.76 -14.48 -26.10
N ASP A 104 10.00 -15.51 -26.53
CA ASP A 104 10.11 -16.86 -25.95
C ASP A 104 11.52 -17.45 -26.11
N ARG A 105 12.13 -17.29 -27.28
CA ARG A 105 13.51 -17.76 -27.52
C ARG A 105 14.51 -16.97 -26.71
N SER A 106 14.36 -15.63 -26.66
CA SER A 106 15.22 -14.75 -25.87
C SER A 106 15.19 -15.14 -24.39
N ASP A 107 14.01 -15.39 -23.82
CA ASP A 107 13.88 -15.80 -22.43
C ASP A 107 14.58 -17.15 -22.15
N GLN A 108 14.45 -18.11 -23.07
CA GLN A 108 15.08 -19.43 -22.95
C GLN A 108 16.63 -19.36 -23.01
N GLU A 109 17.17 -18.36 -23.68
CA GLU A 109 18.62 -18.16 -23.80
C GLU A 109 19.19 -17.34 -22.64
N ILE A 110 18.52 -16.26 -22.24
CA ILE A 110 19.06 -15.26 -21.32
C ILE A 110 18.76 -15.60 -19.85
N ILE A 111 17.52 -15.97 -19.52
CA ILE A 111 17.08 -16.16 -18.13
C ILE A 111 17.88 -17.26 -17.41
N PRO A 112 18.23 -18.42 -18.04
CA PRO A 112 19.08 -19.41 -17.40
C PRO A 112 20.48 -18.88 -17.03
N ALA A 113 21.05 -17.97 -17.84
CA ALA A 113 22.33 -17.35 -17.53
C ALA A 113 22.25 -16.42 -16.33
N ILE A 114 21.14 -15.69 -16.17
CA ILE A 114 20.93 -14.84 -14.99
C ILE A 114 20.83 -15.69 -13.71
N PHE A 115 20.15 -16.84 -13.74
CA PHE A 115 20.07 -17.76 -12.61
C PHE A 115 21.42 -18.33 -12.14
N GLN A 116 22.43 -18.35 -13.02
CA GLN A 116 23.79 -18.75 -12.61
C GLN A 116 24.49 -17.70 -11.74
N ALA A 117 24.05 -16.44 -11.82
CA ALA A 117 24.66 -15.33 -11.11
C ALA A 117 23.90 -15.02 -9.81
N CYS A 118 22.57 -14.90 -9.86
CA CYS A 118 21.79 -14.45 -8.72
C CYS A 118 20.33 -14.87 -8.78
N GLY A 119 19.66 -14.73 -7.64
CA GLY A 119 18.22 -14.80 -7.50
C GLY A 119 17.59 -16.17 -7.64
N SER A 120 16.30 -16.25 -7.35
CA SER A 120 15.49 -17.46 -7.45
C SER A 120 14.29 -17.31 -8.39
N LEU A 121 14.04 -16.09 -8.87
CA LEU A 121 12.94 -15.73 -9.78
C LEU A 121 13.42 -14.62 -10.70
N HIS A 122 13.31 -14.82 -12.01
CA HIS A 122 13.56 -13.80 -13.02
C HIS A 122 12.47 -13.85 -14.07
N GLY A 123 12.36 -12.85 -14.91
CA GLY A 123 11.32 -12.86 -15.92
C GLY A 123 11.48 -11.84 -17.02
N SER A 124 10.44 -11.72 -17.81
CA SER A 124 10.32 -10.73 -18.85
C SER A 124 8.98 -10.00 -18.78
N ALA A 125 8.95 -8.81 -19.34
CA ALA A 125 7.76 -7.96 -19.38
C ALA A 125 7.69 -7.20 -20.71
N VAL A 126 6.48 -6.85 -21.08
CA VAL A 126 6.19 -6.02 -22.26
C VAL A 126 5.40 -4.81 -21.81
N MET A 127 5.78 -3.62 -22.30
CA MET A 127 5.00 -2.41 -22.17
C MET A 127 4.36 -2.03 -23.48
N LEU A 128 3.09 -1.63 -23.45
CA LEU A 128 2.31 -1.19 -24.59
C LEU A 128 2.28 0.35 -24.69
N PRO A 129 1.97 0.95 -25.88
CA PRO A 129 1.92 2.40 -26.04
C PRO A 129 0.97 3.11 -25.09
N ASN A 130 -0.08 2.43 -24.65
CA ASN A 130 -1.06 2.93 -23.70
C ASN A 130 -0.60 2.86 -22.24
N GLY A 131 0.64 2.40 -21.99
CA GLY A 131 1.24 2.28 -20.67
C GLY A 131 0.99 0.96 -19.95
N VAL A 132 0.16 0.06 -20.48
CA VAL A 132 -0.05 -1.27 -19.88
C VAL A 132 1.25 -2.05 -19.89
N ILE A 133 1.54 -2.69 -18.74
CA ILE A 133 2.62 -3.66 -18.61
C ILE A 133 1.98 -5.01 -18.29
N PHE A 134 2.46 -6.05 -18.95
CA PHE A 134 2.22 -7.44 -18.57
C PHE A 134 3.55 -8.17 -18.48
N ALA A 135 3.63 -9.18 -17.62
CA ALA A 135 4.88 -9.84 -17.30
C ALA A 135 4.68 -11.34 -17.06
N ARG A 136 5.77 -12.06 -17.16
CA ARG A 136 5.89 -13.46 -16.78
C ARG A 136 7.20 -13.68 -16.02
N ILE A 137 7.22 -14.65 -15.16
CA ILE A 137 8.39 -15.00 -14.35
C ILE A 137 8.71 -16.49 -14.51
N TYR A 138 9.96 -16.82 -14.26
CA TYR A 138 10.51 -18.16 -14.34
C TYR A 138 11.16 -18.55 -13.02
N THR A 139 11.08 -19.82 -12.70
CA THR A 139 11.87 -20.46 -11.65
C THR A 139 13.19 -21.00 -12.22
N PRO A 140 14.18 -21.41 -11.40
CA PRO A 140 15.45 -21.94 -11.92
C PRO A 140 15.34 -23.14 -12.86
N ASN A 141 14.28 -23.92 -12.76
CA ASN A 141 13.98 -25.03 -13.69
C ASN A 141 13.14 -24.58 -14.91
N MET A 142 13.13 -23.28 -15.20
CA MET A 142 12.41 -22.67 -16.33
C MET A 142 10.90 -22.92 -16.35
N LYS A 143 10.28 -23.20 -15.19
CA LYS A 143 8.83 -23.20 -15.08
C LYS A 143 8.33 -21.77 -15.11
N MET A 144 7.54 -21.46 -16.14
CA MET A 144 6.92 -20.14 -16.36
C MET A 144 5.65 -19.99 -15.54
N MET A 145 5.43 -18.78 -15.03
CA MET A 145 4.20 -18.33 -14.36
C MET A 145 3.88 -16.92 -14.87
N ASP A 146 2.62 -16.67 -15.18
CA ASP A 146 2.17 -15.31 -15.47
C ASP A 146 2.17 -14.45 -14.22
N VAL A 147 2.45 -13.16 -14.38
CA VAL A 147 2.16 -12.14 -13.37
C VAL A 147 0.69 -11.78 -13.52
N ASP A 148 -0.13 -12.15 -12.54
CA ASP A 148 -1.59 -11.95 -12.61
C ASP A 148 -1.99 -10.49 -12.66
N LEU A 149 -1.25 -9.64 -11.92
CA LEU A 149 -1.53 -8.22 -11.73
C LEU A 149 -0.24 -7.40 -11.78
N VAL A 150 -0.22 -6.37 -12.61
CA VAL A 150 0.74 -5.27 -12.49
C VAL A 150 0.03 -4.07 -11.89
N SER A 151 0.52 -3.56 -10.74
CA SER A 151 -0.04 -2.42 -10.05
C SER A 151 0.87 -1.20 -10.15
N VAL A 152 0.31 -0.04 -10.51
CA VAL A 152 1.00 1.24 -10.50
C VAL A 152 0.39 2.14 -9.45
N VAL A 153 1.21 2.55 -8.48
CA VAL A 153 0.79 3.32 -7.32
C VAL A 153 1.31 4.75 -7.39
N GLY A 154 0.40 5.69 -7.46
CA GLY A 154 0.67 7.12 -7.53
C GLY A 154 -0.52 7.94 -7.07
N PRO A 155 -0.67 9.21 -7.50
CA PRO A 155 -1.88 9.98 -7.27
C PRO A 155 -3.16 9.25 -7.69
N ASP A 156 -3.05 8.47 -8.77
CA ASP A 156 -4.05 7.50 -9.21
C ASP A 156 -3.56 6.07 -8.98
N LEU A 157 -4.49 5.13 -8.89
CA LEU A 157 -4.20 3.70 -8.81
C LEU A 157 -4.53 3.03 -10.13
N SER A 158 -3.62 2.21 -10.65
CA SER A 158 -3.85 1.42 -11.85
C SER A 158 -3.60 -0.06 -11.56
N PHE A 159 -4.54 -0.89 -11.99
CA PHE A 159 -4.51 -2.34 -11.83
C PHE A 159 -4.63 -2.99 -13.20
N TRP A 160 -3.54 -3.56 -13.71
CA TRP A 160 -3.50 -4.22 -15.01
C TRP A 160 -3.46 -5.73 -14.86
N TRP A 161 -4.57 -6.34 -15.21
CA TRP A 161 -4.74 -7.77 -15.09
C TRP A 161 -4.27 -8.49 -16.38
N ASN A 162 -3.54 -9.58 -16.20
CA ASN A 162 -2.98 -10.33 -17.31
C ASN A 162 -4.05 -10.86 -18.30
N ASP A 163 -5.20 -11.31 -17.80
CA ASP A 163 -6.35 -11.80 -18.58
C ASP A 163 -7.12 -10.69 -19.31
N ALA A 164 -6.82 -9.43 -19.05
CA ALA A 164 -7.47 -8.27 -19.66
C ALA A 164 -6.51 -7.38 -20.48
N ARG A 165 -5.27 -7.81 -20.69
CA ARG A 165 -4.20 -7.00 -21.33
C ARG A 165 -4.51 -6.56 -22.76
N SER A 166 -5.33 -7.31 -23.49
CA SER A 166 -5.75 -6.98 -24.85
C SER A 166 -7.01 -6.11 -24.95
N ARG A 167 -7.66 -5.83 -23.79
CA ARG A 167 -8.85 -4.98 -23.76
C ARG A 167 -8.47 -3.50 -23.79
N PRO A 168 -9.31 -2.62 -24.36
CA PRO A 168 -9.11 -1.19 -24.22
C PRO A 168 -9.01 -0.81 -22.75
N ILE A 169 -8.02 0.01 -22.40
CA ILE A 169 -7.89 0.50 -21.02
C ILE A 169 -8.98 1.54 -20.78
N SER A 170 -10.09 1.09 -20.28
CA SER A 170 -11.01 1.94 -19.56
C SER A 170 -11.04 1.44 -18.12
N ARG A 171 -10.57 2.26 -17.18
CA ARG A 171 -10.85 1.99 -15.76
C ARG A 171 -12.36 1.85 -15.60
N PRO A 172 -12.86 0.84 -14.86
CA PRO A 172 -14.27 0.78 -14.57
C PRO A 172 -14.74 2.09 -13.96
N MET A 173 -15.90 2.57 -14.36
CA MET A 173 -16.51 3.73 -13.71
C MET A 173 -16.84 3.38 -12.25
N ALA A 174 -16.68 4.36 -11.36
CA ALA A 174 -17.11 4.24 -9.98
C ALA A 174 -18.60 3.85 -9.89
N PHE A 175 -18.97 3.11 -8.85
CA PHE A 175 -20.34 2.72 -8.51
C PHE A 175 -21.03 1.80 -9.53
N THR A 176 -20.26 1.05 -10.30
CA THR A 176 -20.76 0.08 -11.28
C THR A 176 -20.49 -1.36 -10.85
N SER A 177 -21.19 -2.31 -11.47
CA SER A 177 -20.89 -3.74 -11.30
C SER A 177 -19.48 -4.12 -11.77
N GLN A 178 -18.93 -3.37 -12.73
CA GLN A 178 -17.55 -3.55 -13.18
C GLN A 178 -16.56 -3.17 -12.08
N MET A 179 -16.79 -2.06 -11.35
CA MET A 179 -16.00 -1.70 -10.17
C MET A 179 -16.06 -2.82 -9.11
N THR A 180 -17.26 -3.34 -8.80
CA THR A 180 -17.41 -4.44 -7.84
C THR A 180 -16.67 -5.70 -8.29
N ALA A 181 -16.71 -6.04 -9.57
CA ALA A 181 -15.97 -7.17 -10.13
C ALA A 181 -14.45 -6.98 -10.01
N GLU A 182 -13.96 -5.77 -10.22
CA GLU A 182 -12.54 -5.41 -10.04
C GLU A 182 -12.12 -5.53 -8.57
N LEU A 183 -12.91 -4.94 -7.65
CA LEU A 183 -12.67 -5.03 -6.21
C LEU A 183 -12.68 -6.49 -5.72
N GLY A 184 -13.52 -7.35 -6.32
CA GLY A 184 -13.58 -8.78 -6.05
C GLY A 184 -12.26 -9.52 -6.31
N ARG A 185 -11.33 -8.90 -7.02
CA ARG A 185 -9.99 -9.43 -7.32
C ARG A 185 -8.89 -8.86 -6.41
N LEU A 186 -9.17 -7.82 -5.64
CA LEU A 186 -8.22 -7.11 -4.79
C LEU A 186 -8.30 -7.55 -3.33
N THR A 187 -7.19 -7.36 -2.62
CA THR A 187 -7.07 -7.56 -1.18
C THR A 187 -6.88 -6.20 -0.49
N ALA A 188 -7.77 -5.86 0.43
CA ALA A 188 -7.60 -4.72 1.32
C ALA A 188 -7.04 -5.16 2.67
N CYS A 189 -6.28 -4.30 3.33
CA CYS A 189 -5.87 -4.48 4.73
C CYS A 189 -6.33 -3.28 5.56
N VAL A 190 -6.96 -3.55 6.70
CA VAL A 190 -7.36 -2.56 7.70
C VAL A 190 -6.52 -2.77 8.95
N ILE A 191 -5.75 -1.76 9.32
CA ILE A 191 -4.93 -1.73 10.54
C ILE A 191 -5.66 -0.90 11.58
N GLY A 192 -6.01 -1.54 12.71
CA GLY A 192 -6.89 -0.97 13.74
C GLY A 192 -8.37 -1.21 13.43
N VAL A 193 -9.04 -2.10 14.18
CA VAL A 193 -10.44 -2.52 13.96
C VAL A 193 -11.31 -2.08 15.15
N SER A 194 -11.17 -0.81 15.53
CA SER A 194 -11.98 -0.17 16.56
C SER A 194 -13.12 0.68 15.92
N GLY A 195 -13.48 1.82 16.50
CA GLY A 195 -14.61 2.65 16.07
C GLY A 195 -14.60 2.98 14.58
N THR A 196 -13.53 3.59 14.07
CA THR A 196 -13.41 3.95 12.64
C THR A 196 -13.09 2.74 11.77
N GLY A 197 -12.15 1.89 12.21
CA GLY A 197 -11.68 0.77 11.40
C GLY A 197 -12.72 -0.32 11.17
N SER A 198 -13.62 -0.59 12.16
CA SER A 198 -14.73 -1.54 11.94
C SER A 198 -15.70 -1.04 10.87
N ILE A 199 -15.90 0.28 10.78
CA ILE A 199 -16.77 0.90 9.76
C ILE A 199 -16.11 0.84 8.39
N VAL A 200 -14.79 1.14 8.29
CA VAL A 200 -14.02 0.97 7.06
C VAL A 200 -14.09 -0.48 6.59
N ALA A 201 -13.81 -1.44 7.47
CA ALA A 201 -13.87 -2.87 7.18
C ALA A 201 -15.25 -3.31 6.65
N GLU A 202 -16.34 -2.86 7.29
CA GLU A 202 -17.72 -3.13 6.85
C GLU A 202 -17.97 -2.60 5.43
N GLN A 203 -17.54 -1.36 5.14
CA GLN A 203 -17.70 -0.77 3.81
C GLN A 203 -16.92 -1.55 2.75
N LEU A 204 -15.66 -1.94 3.03
CA LEU A 204 -14.84 -2.74 2.11
C LEU A 204 -15.47 -4.11 1.83
N CYS A 205 -16.01 -4.76 2.87
CA CYS A 205 -16.75 -6.01 2.72
C CYS A 205 -17.98 -5.84 1.81
N ARG A 206 -18.77 -4.79 2.01
CA ARG A 206 -20.00 -4.49 1.23
C ARG A 206 -19.69 -4.02 -0.19
N LEU A 207 -18.59 -3.30 -0.40
CA LEU A 207 -18.13 -2.89 -1.73
C LEU A 207 -17.68 -4.07 -2.59
N GLY A 208 -17.39 -5.23 -1.99
CA GLY A 208 -17.09 -6.43 -2.74
C GLY A 208 -15.62 -6.81 -2.83
N PHE A 209 -14.73 -6.25 -1.98
CA PHE A 209 -13.34 -6.71 -1.94
C PHE A 209 -13.27 -8.23 -1.82
N GLY A 210 -12.42 -8.84 -2.63
CA GLY A 210 -12.28 -10.28 -2.66
C GLY A 210 -11.63 -10.86 -1.41
N ARG A 211 -10.78 -10.08 -0.74
CA ARG A 211 -10.19 -10.40 0.56
C ARG A 211 -10.02 -9.14 1.40
N VAL A 212 -10.30 -9.24 2.70
CA VAL A 212 -10.08 -8.17 3.68
C VAL A 212 -9.27 -8.73 4.84
N ILE A 213 -8.05 -8.22 5.03
CA ILE A 213 -7.18 -8.57 6.16
C ILE A 213 -7.43 -7.56 7.26
N LEU A 214 -7.68 -8.03 8.47
CA LEU A 214 -7.94 -7.21 9.65
C LEU A 214 -6.82 -7.40 10.66
N ILE A 215 -6.10 -6.32 11.01
CA ILE A 215 -5.01 -6.35 11.98
C ILE A 215 -5.39 -5.53 13.20
N ASP A 216 -5.53 -6.18 14.34
CA ASP A 216 -5.75 -5.55 15.64
C ASP A 216 -5.47 -6.58 16.74
N HIS A 217 -4.83 -6.18 17.84
CA HIS A 217 -4.50 -7.07 18.95
C HIS A 217 -5.47 -6.95 20.13
N ASP A 218 -6.36 -5.98 20.10
CA ASP A 218 -7.27 -5.67 21.20
C ASP A 218 -8.45 -6.63 21.28
N LYS A 219 -9.00 -6.68 22.48
CA LYS A 219 -10.24 -7.39 22.79
C LYS A 219 -11.43 -6.43 22.79
N VAL A 220 -12.63 -6.99 22.62
CA VAL A 220 -13.88 -6.25 22.78
C VAL A 220 -14.10 -5.94 24.27
N GLU A 221 -14.36 -4.68 24.57
CA GLU A 221 -14.69 -4.20 25.91
C GLU A 221 -16.07 -3.52 25.91
N THR A 222 -16.75 -3.51 27.04
CA THR A 222 -18.08 -2.86 27.20
C THR A 222 -18.07 -1.39 26.76
N LYS A 223 -16.98 -0.64 27.04
CA LYS A 223 -16.83 0.76 26.60
C LYS A 223 -16.76 0.93 25.08
N ASN A 224 -16.52 -0.15 24.33
CA ASN A 224 -16.38 -0.11 22.88
C ASN A 224 -17.71 -0.33 22.14
N LEU A 225 -18.74 -0.88 22.80
CA LEU A 225 -20.01 -1.27 22.19
C LEU A 225 -20.79 -0.11 21.57
N ASN A 226 -20.47 1.13 21.98
CA ASN A 226 -21.10 2.33 21.45
C ASN A 226 -20.58 2.73 20.04
N ARG A 227 -19.53 2.08 19.53
CA ARG A 227 -18.86 2.51 18.29
C ARG A 227 -18.27 1.41 17.42
N ILE A 228 -17.99 0.22 17.95
CA ILE A 228 -17.44 -0.89 17.16
C ILE A 228 -18.59 -1.66 16.53
N LEU A 229 -18.60 -1.74 15.19
CA LEU A 229 -19.62 -2.53 14.48
C LEU A 229 -19.45 -4.03 14.75
N ASN A 230 -20.57 -4.74 14.63
CA ASN A 230 -20.60 -6.19 14.76
C ASN A 230 -20.13 -6.73 16.12
N THR A 231 -20.28 -5.96 17.21
CA THR A 231 -19.95 -6.39 18.57
C THR A 231 -21.20 -6.41 19.47
N THR A 232 -21.21 -7.31 20.45
CA THR A 232 -22.29 -7.49 21.42
C THR A 232 -21.73 -7.47 22.85
N LYS A 233 -22.63 -7.32 23.81
CA LYS A 233 -22.28 -7.44 25.24
C LYS A 233 -21.64 -8.81 25.55
N THR A 234 -22.14 -9.89 24.96
CA THR A 234 -21.59 -11.23 25.15
C THR A 234 -20.14 -11.33 24.66
N ASP A 235 -19.78 -10.64 23.55
CA ASP A 235 -18.40 -10.62 23.05
C ASP A 235 -17.49 -9.89 24.04
N ALA A 236 -17.96 -8.78 24.64
CA ALA A 236 -17.22 -8.04 25.66
C ALA A 236 -17.09 -8.84 26.97
N ASP A 237 -18.14 -9.49 27.42
CA ASP A 237 -18.13 -10.32 28.63
C ASP A 237 -17.15 -11.52 28.49
N ASN A 238 -16.99 -12.04 27.26
CA ASN A 238 -16.05 -13.12 26.94
C ASN A 238 -14.66 -12.61 26.49
N THR A 239 -14.41 -11.30 26.47
CA THR A 239 -13.13 -10.69 26.07
C THR A 239 -12.61 -11.23 24.74
N LEU A 240 -13.50 -11.35 23.73
CA LEU A 240 -13.13 -11.88 22.41
C LEU A 240 -12.28 -10.86 21.62
N ALA A 241 -11.40 -11.37 20.75
CA ALA A 241 -10.60 -10.50 19.87
C ALA A 241 -11.49 -9.72 18.91
N LYS A 242 -11.28 -8.40 18.78
CA LYS A 242 -12.04 -7.52 17.87
C LYS A 242 -12.07 -8.07 16.44
N VAL A 243 -10.91 -8.46 15.93
CA VAL A 243 -10.76 -8.98 14.56
C VAL A 243 -11.49 -10.31 14.35
N ALA A 244 -11.48 -11.20 15.34
CA ALA A 244 -12.13 -12.51 15.26
C ALA A 244 -13.66 -12.36 15.26
N VAL A 245 -14.20 -11.51 16.14
CA VAL A 245 -15.64 -11.20 16.21
C VAL A 245 -16.12 -10.60 14.89
N PHE A 246 -15.41 -9.61 14.37
CA PHE A 246 -15.78 -8.96 13.11
C PHE A 246 -15.73 -9.96 11.95
N ALA A 247 -14.61 -10.71 11.80
CA ALA A 247 -14.45 -11.68 10.72
C ALA A 247 -15.50 -12.77 10.74
N GLY A 248 -15.82 -13.33 11.92
CA GLY A 248 -16.83 -14.38 12.08
C GLY A 248 -18.21 -13.94 11.62
N ARG A 249 -18.57 -12.65 11.78
CA ARG A 249 -19.85 -12.10 11.32
C ARG A 249 -19.82 -11.67 9.86
N ALA A 250 -18.76 -11.01 9.42
CA ALA A 250 -18.63 -10.56 8.04
C ALA A 250 -18.51 -11.72 7.05
N ASN A 251 -17.86 -12.82 7.42
CA ASN A 251 -17.79 -14.03 6.59
C ASN A 251 -19.16 -14.68 6.33
N GLN A 252 -20.20 -14.33 7.09
CA GLN A 252 -21.56 -14.76 6.82
C GLN A 252 -22.24 -13.99 5.66
N TYR A 253 -21.63 -12.92 5.15
CA TYR A 253 -22.17 -12.16 4.01
C TYR A 253 -21.99 -12.88 2.68
N ARG A 254 -21.10 -13.89 2.61
CA ARG A 254 -20.76 -14.65 1.40
C ARG A 254 -20.67 -16.14 1.70
N GLU A 255 -20.65 -16.95 0.65
CA GLU A 255 -20.57 -18.42 0.75
C GLU A 255 -19.17 -18.93 1.13
N HIS A 256 -18.14 -18.06 1.10
CA HIS A 256 -16.75 -18.41 1.42
C HIS A 256 -16.11 -17.40 2.36
N GLU A 257 -15.12 -17.83 3.10
CA GLU A 257 -14.33 -16.96 3.96
C GLU A 257 -13.45 -16.03 3.12
N TYR A 258 -13.58 -14.72 3.36
CA TYR A 258 -12.83 -13.68 2.67
C TYR A 258 -12.26 -12.63 3.63
N VAL A 259 -12.75 -12.59 4.87
CA VAL A 259 -12.20 -11.73 5.93
C VAL A 259 -11.25 -12.55 6.78
N VAL A 260 -9.99 -12.10 6.84
CA VAL A 260 -8.88 -12.78 7.50
C VAL A 260 -8.51 -12.02 8.77
N PRO A 261 -8.80 -12.55 9.96
CA PRO A 261 -8.39 -11.93 11.20
C PRO A 261 -6.91 -12.19 11.49
N VAL A 262 -6.18 -11.13 11.85
CA VAL A 262 -4.81 -11.18 12.33
C VAL A 262 -4.78 -10.53 13.70
N GLU A 263 -4.92 -11.35 14.73
CA GLU A 263 -4.79 -10.93 16.12
C GLU A 263 -3.31 -10.73 16.44
N ALA A 264 -2.84 -9.52 16.18
CA ALA A 264 -1.45 -9.13 16.41
C ALA A 264 -1.31 -7.61 16.48
N ASN A 265 -0.35 -7.14 17.27
CA ASN A 265 0.05 -5.74 17.24
C ASN A 265 0.76 -5.44 15.91
N VAL A 266 0.47 -4.30 15.29
CA VAL A 266 1.09 -3.89 14.01
C VAL A 266 2.62 -3.75 14.11
N LEU A 267 3.16 -3.57 15.31
CA LEU A 267 4.61 -3.55 15.60
C LEU A 267 5.27 -4.93 15.50
N THR A 268 4.53 -6.00 15.22
CA THR A 268 5.06 -7.36 15.10
C THR A 268 5.32 -7.74 13.65
N ARG A 269 6.34 -8.59 13.41
CA ARG A 269 6.65 -9.13 12.08
C ARG A 269 5.44 -9.83 11.45
N LYS A 270 4.67 -10.61 12.24
CA LYS A 270 3.44 -11.27 11.79
C LYS A 270 2.45 -10.31 11.15
N ALA A 271 2.19 -9.19 11.81
CA ALA A 271 1.25 -8.17 11.32
C ALA A 271 1.79 -7.44 10.07
N VAL A 272 3.06 -7.08 10.05
CA VAL A 272 3.70 -6.41 8.90
C VAL A 272 3.70 -7.32 7.67
N VAL A 273 4.04 -8.61 7.83
CA VAL A 273 3.98 -9.59 6.73
C VAL A 273 2.54 -9.75 6.22
N ALA A 274 1.56 -9.81 7.12
CA ALA A 274 0.15 -9.89 6.73
C ALA A 274 -0.30 -8.63 5.96
N ALA A 275 0.07 -7.43 6.41
CA ALA A 275 -0.21 -6.18 5.69
C ALA A 275 0.42 -6.17 4.30
N GLY A 276 1.63 -6.73 4.17
CA GLY A 276 2.34 -6.87 2.89
C GLY A 276 1.63 -7.75 1.85
N GLN A 277 0.63 -8.53 2.23
CA GLN A 277 -0.16 -9.35 1.29
C GLN A 277 -1.31 -8.59 0.63
N ALA A 278 -1.56 -7.34 1.03
CA ALA A 278 -2.63 -6.50 0.50
C ALA A 278 -2.26 -5.79 -0.81
N ASP A 279 -3.27 -5.23 -1.47
CA ASP A 279 -3.14 -4.31 -2.60
C ASP A 279 -3.37 -2.85 -2.17
N VAL A 280 -4.04 -2.65 -1.01
CA VAL A 280 -4.34 -1.33 -0.45
C VAL A 280 -4.38 -1.41 1.08
N LEU A 281 -3.87 -0.35 1.75
CA LEU A 281 -3.84 -0.21 3.20
C LEU A 281 -4.80 0.88 3.68
N PHE A 282 -5.56 0.56 4.73
CA PHE A 282 -6.35 1.52 5.49
C PHE A 282 -5.84 1.54 6.94
N CYS A 283 -5.34 2.69 7.38
CA CYS A 283 -4.81 2.89 8.73
C CYS A 283 -5.84 3.63 9.58
N CYS A 284 -6.39 2.95 10.58
CA CYS A 284 -7.45 3.42 11.45
C CYS A 284 -7.04 3.36 12.93
N VAL A 285 -5.76 3.44 13.20
CA VAL A 285 -5.18 3.33 14.55
C VAL A 285 -5.24 4.67 15.28
N ASP A 286 -5.15 4.63 16.58
CA ASP A 286 -5.12 5.78 17.47
C ASP A 286 -3.70 6.17 17.95
N THR A 287 -2.72 5.24 17.85
CA THR A 287 -1.35 5.49 18.26
C THR A 287 -0.47 5.98 17.12
N LEU A 288 0.49 6.85 17.43
CA LEU A 288 1.44 7.40 16.46
C LEU A 288 2.46 6.35 16.00
N ARG A 289 2.89 5.46 16.91
CA ARG A 289 3.78 4.33 16.57
C ARG A 289 3.15 3.39 15.54
N ALA A 290 1.87 3.05 15.71
CA ALA A 290 1.18 2.21 14.72
C ALA A 290 1.04 2.90 13.36
N ARG A 291 0.80 4.23 13.33
CA ARG A 291 0.80 5.03 12.09
C ARG A 291 2.16 5.04 11.41
N SER A 292 3.24 5.16 12.19
CA SER A 292 4.60 5.14 11.63
C SER A 292 4.94 3.81 10.96
N ILE A 293 4.47 2.68 11.49
CA ILE A 293 4.62 1.38 10.85
C ILE A 293 3.82 1.30 9.55
N ALA A 294 2.56 1.76 9.54
CA ALA A 294 1.75 1.77 8.32
C ALA A 294 2.39 2.64 7.21
N ASP A 295 3.00 3.76 7.58
CA ASP A 295 3.74 4.65 6.68
C ASP A 295 4.99 3.97 6.11
N LEU A 296 5.77 3.26 6.93
CA LEU A 296 6.91 2.46 6.47
C LEU A 296 6.49 1.31 5.55
N VAL A 297 5.41 0.60 5.88
CA VAL A 297 4.84 -0.47 5.04
C VAL A 297 4.42 0.07 3.67
N CYS A 298 3.78 1.25 3.62
CA CYS A 298 3.44 1.93 2.37
C CYS A 298 4.67 2.10 1.47
N LYS A 299 5.77 2.63 2.00
CA LYS A 299 7.02 2.88 1.26
C LYS A 299 7.71 1.58 0.87
N ALA A 300 7.93 0.68 1.83
CA ALA A 300 8.72 -0.53 1.63
C ALA A 300 8.03 -1.52 0.69
N PHE A 301 6.71 -1.63 0.76
CA PHE A 301 5.94 -2.63 0.01
C PHE A 301 5.20 -2.05 -1.21
N LEU A 302 5.44 -0.77 -1.54
CA LEU A 302 4.78 -0.05 -2.64
C LEU A 302 3.25 -0.18 -2.57
N LEU A 303 2.67 0.09 -1.40
CA LEU A 303 1.23 0.04 -1.18
C LEU A 303 0.63 1.44 -1.02
N PRO A 304 -0.54 1.72 -1.61
CA PRO A 304 -1.27 2.95 -1.31
C PRO A 304 -1.80 2.89 0.12
N LEU A 305 -1.65 3.97 0.89
CA LEU A 305 -2.08 4.08 2.28
C LEU A 305 -3.15 5.17 2.42
N PHE A 306 -4.26 4.81 3.03
CA PHE A 306 -5.35 5.71 3.43
C PHE A 306 -5.37 5.78 4.95
N ASP A 307 -4.83 6.87 5.52
CA ASP A 307 -4.84 7.10 6.96
C ASP A 307 -6.02 7.98 7.36
N VAL A 308 -6.74 7.55 8.37
CA VAL A 308 -7.90 8.27 8.88
C VAL A 308 -7.76 8.56 10.36
N GLY A 309 -8.04 9.80 10.73
CA GLY A 309 -8.04 10.25 12.12
C GLY A 309 -9.29 11.07 12.43
N VAL A 310 -9.79 10.93 13.65
CA VAL A 310 -10.87 11.76 14.20
C VAL A 310 -10.42 12.36 15.53
N ALA A 311 -10.83 13.58 15.82
CA ALA A 311 -10.53 14.25 17.09
C ALA A 311 -11.70 15.14 17.54
N ILE A 312 -11.89 15.21 18.85
CA ILE A 312 -12.86 16.12 19.49
C ILE A 312 -12.11 16.90 20.58
N PRO A 313 -11.29 17.89 20.18
CA PRO A 313 -10.58 18.72 21.14
C PRO A 313 -11.57 19.49 22.02
N THR A 314 -11.21 19.63 23.31
CA THR A 314 -11.99 20.38 24.28
C THR A 314 -11.15 21.48 24.91
N ARG A 315 -11.76 22.61 25.27
CA ARG A 315 -11.13 23.70 25.98
C ARG A 315 -11.75 23.90 27.36
N ALA A 316 -10.97 24.40 28.27
CA ALA A 316 -11.48 24.82 29.59
C ALA A 316 -12.41 26.03 29.45
N THR A 317 -13.49 26.05 30.20
CA THR A 317 -14.40 27.19 30.31
C THR A 317 -14.22 27.91 31.68
N THR A 318 -14.84 29.06 31.83
CA THR A 318 -14.88 29.75 33.15
C THR A 318 -15.58 28.86 34.17
N GLY A 319 -14.84 28.42 35.21
CA GLY A 319 -15.24 27.40 36.19
C GLY A 319 -14.64 26.02 35.86
N ASP A 320 -15.13 24.97 36.52
CA ASP A 320 -14.62 23.59 36.33
C ASP A 320 -15.19 22.87 35.05
N GLY A 321 -15.79 23.65 34.13
CA GLY A 321 -16.40 23.12 32.91
C GLY A 321 -15.42 22.96 31.74
N ARG A 322 -15.78 22.03 30.81
CA ARG A 322 -15.13 21.88 29.49
C ARG A 322 -16.16 22.09 28.39
N ALA A 323 -15.76 22.73 27.29
CA ALA A 323 -16.55 22.85 26.09
C ALA A 323 -15.82 22.17 24.93
N ILE A 324 -16.60 21.62 23.99
CA ILE A 324 -16.05 21.13 22.73
C ILE A 324 -15.53 22.35 21.95
N ASP A 325 -14.28 22.27 21.51
CA ASP A 325 -13.66 23.29 20.67
C ASP A 325 -13.94 23.00 19.19
N GLU A 326 -13.78 21.73 18.80
CA GLU A 326 -14.05 21.27 17.44
C GLU A 326 -14.42 19.78 17.47
N ALA A 327 -15.05 19.30 16.38
CA ALA A 327 -15.19 17.89 16.06
C ALA A 327 -14.70 17.68 14.61
N THR A 328 -13.54 17.08 14.46
CA THR A 328 -12.81 17.05 13.19
C THR A 328 -12.50 15.63 12.73
N GLY A 329 -12.44 15.47 11.42
CA GLY A 329 -11.90 14.28 10.78
C GLY A 329 -10.87 14.64 9.73
N ARG A 330 -9.88 13.78 9.56
CA ARG A 330 -8.77 13.92 8.63
C ARG A 330 -8.58 12.62 7.86
N ILE A 331 -8.44 12.72 6.57
CA ILE A 331 -8.07 11.64 5.66
C ILE A 331 -6.77 12.05 4.96
N ASP A 332 -5.71 11.27 5.11
CA ASP A 332 -4.49 11.40 4.33
C ASP A 332 -4.36 10.24 3.36
N TYR A 333 -4.22 10.54 2.09
CA TYR A 333 -3.76 9.59 1.11
C TYR A 333 -2.25 9.70 0.94
N VAL A 334 -1.54 8.62 1.16
CA VAL A 334 -0.08 8.52 0.97
C VAL A 334 0.22 7.44 -0.07
N HIS A 335 1.00 7.80 -1.08
CA HIS A 335 1.57 6.82 -2.00
C HIS A 335 3.11 6.76 -1.86
N PRO A 336 3.75 5.64 -2.25
CA PRO A 336 5.15 5.39 -1.92
C PRO A 336 6.14 6.48 -2.34
N ALA A 337 5.91 7.15 -3.47
CA ALA A 337 6.79 8.20 -3.99
C ALA A 337 6.45 9.63 -3.50
N ALA A 338 5.38 9.80 -2.70
CA ALA A 338 4.95 11.10 -2.18
C ALA A 338 5.47 11.38 -0.77
N SER A 339 5.01 12.51 -0.19
CA SER A 339 5.22 12.86 1.22
C SER A 339 4.62 11.79 2.14
N SER A 340 5.37 11.39 3.16
CA SER A 340 4.94 10.45 4.20
C SER A 340 4.03 11.12 5.23
N LEU A 341 3.42 10.35 6.11
CA LEU A 341 2.71 10.90 7.28
C LEU A 341 3.67 11.69 8.18
N PHE A 342 4.95 11.28 8.26
CA PHE A 342 6.00 12.03 8.94
C PHE A 342 6.22 13.40 8.28
N ASP A 343 6.42 13.44 6.97
CA ASP A 343 6.61 14.69 6.20
C ASP A 343 5.43 15.65 6.37
N ARG A 344 4.23 15.11 6.57
CA ARG A 344 2.98 15.86 6.78
C ARG A 344 2.72 16.23 8.23
N GLY A 345 3.66 15.95 9.14
CA GLY A 345 3.57 16.31 10.56
C GLY A 345 2.51 15.56 11.36
N ILE A 346 2.06 14.39 10.89
CA ILE A 346 1.10 13.54 11.62
C ILE A 346 1.76 12.92 12.84
N TYR A 347 3.04 12.61 12.73
CA TYR A 347 3.89 12.22 13.83
C TYR A 347 5.30 12.81 13.64
N THR A 348 6.02 12.95 14.74
CA THR A 348 7.41 13.42 14.79
C THR A 348 8.24 12.46 15.62
N ALA A 349 9.57 12.53 15.51
CA ALA A 349 10.46 11.73 16.36
C ALA A 349 10.23 12.03 17.86
N ALA A 350 9.95 13.30 18.20
CA ALA A 350 9.70 13.71 19.58
C ALA A 350 8.41 13.10 20.15
N ASN A 351 7.30 13.16 19.40
CA ASN A 351 6.04 12.60 19.94
C ASN A 351 6.00 11.06 19.88
N LEU A 352 6.73 10.41 18.98
CA LEU A 352 6.95 8.95 19.02
C LEU A 352 7.76 8.56 20.28
N ALA A 353 8.79 9.32 20.63
CA ALA A 353 9.55 9.10 21.85
C ALA A 353 8.71 9.34 23.12
N ALA A 354 7.86 10.37 23.11
CA ALA A 354 6.94 10.66 24.23
C ALA A 354 5.91 9.51 24.41
N GLU A 355 5.33 9.00 23.32
CA GLU A 355 4.40 7.86 23.36
C GLU A 355 5.09 6.59 23.87
N ALA A 356 6.31 6.30 23.41
CA ALA A 356 7.10 5.17 23.90
C ALA A 356 7.45 5.30 25.39
N LEU A 357 7.78 6.50 25.86
CA LEU A 357 8.04 6.76 27.28
C LEU A 357 6.76 6.59 28.11
N ALA A 358 5.61 7.07 27.62
CA ALA A 358 4.33 6.92 28.33
C ALA A 358 3.94 5.44 28.50
N GLU A 359 4.28 4.59 27.53
CA GLU A 359 4.04 3.16 27.59
C GLU A 359 5.03 2.44 28.54
N ALA A 360 6.32 2.78 28.48
CA ALA A 360 7.36 2.15 29.26
C ALA A 360 7.41 2.63 30.72
N ASP A 361 7.24 3.94 30.97
CA ASP A 361 7.28 4.58 32.29
C ASP A 361 6.29 5.76 32.34
N PRO A 362 5.01 5.49 32.65
CA PRO A 362 3.97 6.52 32.73
C PRO A 362 4.29 7.66 33.75
N GLN A 363 5.04 7.34 34.81
CA GLN A 363 5.37 8.32 35.82
C GLN A 363 6.46 9.28 35.33
N ALA A 364 7.51 8.77 34.71
CA ALA A 364 8.54 9.59 34.06
C ALA A 364 7.95 10.48 32.97
N HIS A 365 7.02 9.94 32.16
CA HIS A 365 6.28 10.71 31.16
C HIS A 365 5.52 11.89 31.80
N ALA A 366 4.70 11.61 32.83
CA ALA A 366 3.94 12.64 33.54
C ALA A 366 4.84 13.72 34.15
N ASP A 367 6.01 13.34 34.65
CA ASP A 367 7.00 14.30 35.21
C ASP A 367 7.61 15.20 34.12
N GLN A 368 7.91 14.64 32.92
CA GLN A 368 8.43 15.41 31.78
C GLN A 368 7.38 16.38 31.21
N VAL A 369 6.12 15.96 31.11
CA VAL A 369 5.00 16.83 30.71
C VAL A 369 4.84 17.98 31.72
N ARG A 370 4.86 17.68 33.00
CA ARG A 370 4.75 18.70 34.10
C ARG A 370 5.87 19.72 34.06
N ARG A 371 7.08 19.30 33.65
CA ARG A 371 8.25 20.17 33.49
C ARG A 371 8.30 20.92 32.16
N GLY A 372 7.36 20.64 31.24
CA GLY A 372 7.30 21.26 29.92
C GLY A 372 8.37 20.77 28.92
N TYR A 373 8.99 19.62 29.16
CA TYR A 373 9.98 19.02 28.23
C TYR A 373 9.35 18.28 27.06
N ILE A 374 8.14 17.74 27.23
CA ILE A 374 7.35 17.07 26.21
C ILE A 374 5.89 17.52 26.28
N ASP A 375 5.23 17.51 25.14
CA ASP A 375 3.79 17.70 25.09
C ASP A 375 3.09 16.44 25.64
N GLY A 376 2.00 16.67 26.40
CA GLY A 376 1.18 15.56 26.89
C GLY A 376 0.52 14.82 25.73
N ILE A 377 0.36 13.50 25.88
CA ILE A 377 -0.45 12.72 24.95
C ILE A 377 -1.90 13.20 25.11
N PRO A 378 -2.59 13.60 24.04
CA PRO A 378 -3.99 13.99 24.12
C PRO A 378 -4.80 12.90 24.84
N GLU A 379 -5.57 13.27 25.87
CA GLU A 379 -6.52 12.33 26.46
C GLU A 379 -7.40 11.75 25.35
N GLN A 380 -7.69 10.45 25.44
CA GLN A 380 -8.54 9.76 24.49
C GLN A 380 -9.86 10.53 24.33
N ALA A 381 -10.00 11.22 23.20
CA ALA A 381 -11.21 12.00 22.93
C ALA A 381 -12.43 11.08 22.91
N PRO A 382 -13.59 11.53 23.38
CA PRO A 382 -14.80 10.73 23.30
C PRO A 382 -15.06 10.35 21.83
N SER A 383 -15.02 9.05 21.54
CA SER A 383 -15.25 8.54 20.19
C SER A 383 -16.75 8.42 19.95
N VAL A 384 -17.27 9.10 18.92
CA VAL A 384 -18.67 9.15 18.56
C VAL A 384 -18.86 8.44 17.23
N ILE A 385 -19.74 7.41 17.20
CA ILE A 385 -19.97 6.59 16.00
C ILE A 385 -20.32 7.43 14.75
N ALA A 386 -21.11 8.49 14.90
CA ALA A 386 -21.51 9.35 13.78
C ALA A 386 -20.31 10.06 13.13
N LEU A 387 -19.36 10.57 13.94
CA LEU A 387 -18.13 11.17 13.47
C LEU A 387 -17.21 10.13 12.79
N ASN A 388 -17.09 8.96 13.42
CA ASN A 388 -16.33 7.85 12.87
C ASN A 388 -16.91 7.38 11.51
N MET A 389 -18.24 7.31 11.37
CA MET A 389 -18.91 6.95 10.10
C MET A 389 -18.61 7.96 9.01
N ARG A 390 -18.66 9.27 9.30
CA ARG A 390 -18.34 10.31 8.32
C ARG A 390 -16.89 10.16 7.84
N ALA A 391 -15.94 10.04 8.78
CA ALA A 391 -14.52 9.90 8.46
C ALA A 391 -14.21 8.61 7.69
N ALA A 392 -14.77 7.48 8.13
CA ALA A 392 -14.61 6.20 7.46
C ALA A 392 -15.17 6.22 6.03
N SER A 393 -16.35 6.82 5.83
CA SER A 393 -16.95 6.95 4.50
C SER A 393 -16.12 7.86 3.59
N ALA A 394 -15.62 8.97 4.10
CA ALA A 394 -14.72 9.85 3.34
C ALA A 394 -13.41 9.14 2.94
N CYS A 395 -12.85 8.33 3.85
CA CYS A 395 -11.64 7.53 3.60
C CYS A 395 -11.85 6.49 2.48
N VAL A 396 -12.97 5.75 2.52
CA VAL A 396 -13.28 4.75 1.49
C VAL A 396 -13.62 5.42 0.16
N MET A 397 -14.32 6.57 0.17
CA MET A 397 -14.58 7.36 -1.04
C MET A 397 -13.30 7.91 -1.66
N GLU A 398 -12.29 8.26 -0.86
CA GLU A 398 -10.97 8.67 -1.34
C GLU A 398 -10.30 7.53 -2.13
N PHE A 399 -10.34 6.29 -1.62
CA PHE A 399 -9.87 5.12 -2.36
C PHE A 399 -10.63 4.93 -3.69
N ILE A 400 -11.97 5.00 -3.66
CA ILE A 400 -12.78 4.86 -4.88
C ILE A 400 -12.38 5.90 -5.92
N ALA A 401 -12.19 7.16 -5.52
CA ALA A 401 -11.83 8.24 -6.43
C ALA A 401 -10.48 8.03 -7.13
N ARG A 402 -9.53 7.36 -6.47
CA ARG A 402 -8.20 7.10 -7.03
C ARG A 402 -8.15 5.89 -7.93
N GLY A 403 -8.91 4.86 -7.62
CA GLY A 403 -8.99 3.65 -8.43
C GLY A 403 -10.00 3.74 -9.58
N PHE A 404 -11.09 4.48 -9.39
CA PHE A 404 -12.25 4.49 -10.27
C PHE A 404 -12.68 5.94 -10.55
N PRO A 405 -12.46 6.46 -11.77
CA PRO A 405 -12.64 7.90 -12.04
C PRO A 405 -14.09 8.36 -11.85
N PHE A 406 -14.29 9.38 -11.03
CA PHE A 406 -15.54 10.16 -10.95
C PHE A 406 -15.31 11.63 -10.57
N ARG A 407 -14.10 12.00 -10.10
CA ARG A 407 -13.73 13.38 -9.80
C ARG A 407 -13.49 14.16 -11.08
N HIS A 408 -13.85 15.45 -11.06
CA HIS A 408 -13.54 16.39 -12.14
C HIS A 408 -12.11 16.93 -12.02
N ASP A 409 -11.65 17.17 -10.79
CA ASP A 409 -10.29 17.65 -10.51
C ASP A 409 -9.30 16.47 -10.40
N ALA A 410 -8.02 16.75 -10.66
CA ALA A 410 -6.95 15.78 -10.50
C ALA A 410 -6.81 15.33 -9.04
N ASN A 411 -6.57 14.04 -8.83
CA ASN A 411 -6.41 13.46 -7.51
C ASN A 411 -5.22 14.01 -6.71
N THR A 412 -4.22 14.63 -7.38
CA THR A 412 -3.12 15.35 -6.73
C THR A 412 -3.58 16.51 -5.84
N ARG A 413 -4.80 17.05 -6.04
CA ARG A 413 -5.37 18.11 -5.20
C ARG A 413 -5.92 17.62 -3.86
N TYR A 414 -5.97 16.32 -3.64
CA TYR A 414 -6.62 15.67 -2.50
C TYR A 414 -5.65 14.79 -1.70
N ALA A 415 -4.42 15.28 -1.47
CA ALA A 415 -3.45 14.54 -0.66
C ALA A 415 -3.92 14.42 0.80
N ARG A 416 -4.59 15.47 1.29
CA ARG A 416 -5.28 15.50 2.59
C ARG A 416 -6.65 16.13 2.46
N THR A 417 -7.63 15.54 3.10
CA THR A 417 -8.96 16.13 3.33
C THR A 417 -9.17 16.29 4.83
N ARG A 418 -9.63 17.47 5.27
CA ARG A 418 -10.06 17.74 6.63
C ARG A 418 -11.48 18.28 6.64
N PHE A 419 -12.28 17.86 7.59
CA PHE A 419 -13.56 18.48 7.85
C PHE A 419 -13.67 18.90 9.32
N MET A 420 -14.26 20.07 9.55
CA MET A 420 -14.44 20.72 10.83
C MET A 420 -15.93 20.99 11.02
N LEU A 421 -16.56 20.28 11.97
CA LEU A 421 -18.02 20.28 12.10
C LEU A 421 -18.57 21.50 12.79
N ALA A 422 -17.81 22.07 13.75
CA ALA A 422 -18.21 23.28 14.45
C ALA A 422 -18.25 24.49 13.51
N GLU A 423 -17.35 24.54 12.53
CA GLU A 423 -17.28 25.60 11.53
C GLU A 423 -18.08 25.28 10.26
N GLY A 424 -18.44 23.99 10.05
CA GLY A 424 -19.14 23.54 8.84
C GLY A 424 -18.27 23.59 7.58
N VAL A 425 -16.95 23.42 7.73
CA VAL A 425 -15.96 23.57 6.65
C VAL A 425 -15.36 22.20 6.28
N GLU A 426 -15.05 22.02 5.00
CA GLU A 426 -14.24 20.92 4.48
C GLU A 426 -13.14 21.51 3.59
N GLU A 427 -11.89 21.10 3.84
CA GLU A 427 -10.69 21.59 3.19
C GLU A 427 -9.89 20.47 2.54
N HIS A 428 -9.22 20.79 1.44
CA HIS A 428 -8.33 19.87 0.74
C HIS A 428 -6.94 20.49 0.60
N GLU A 429 -5.92 19.71 0.91
CA GLU A 429 -4.52 20.09 0.69
C GLU A 429 -3.97 19.24 -0.46
N ALA A 430 -3.33 19.91 -1.44
CA ALA A 430 -2.73 19.24 -2.59
C ALA A 430 -1.38 18.59 -2.24
N GLU A 431 -0.90 17.71 -3.10
CA GLU A 431 0.36 16.99 -2.90
C GLU A 431 1.58 17.91 -2.80
N ASP A 432 1.59 18.98 -3.59
CA ASP A 432 2.65 20.00 -3.62
C ASP A 432 2.66 20.93 -2.38
N ALA A 433 1.63 20.87 -1.54
CA ALA A 433 1.63 21.53 -0.25
C ALA A 433 2.60 20.86 0.76
N PHE A 434 3.06 19.64 0.48
CA PHE A 434 3.92 18.86 1.36
C PHE A 434 5.27 18.58 0.71
N HIS A 435 6.34 18.78 1.47
CA HIS A 435 7.66 18.32 1.04
C HIS A 435 7.75 16.79 1.14
N ALA A 436 8.22 16.12 0.08
CA ALA A 436 8.45 14.70 0.10
C ALA A 436 9.93 14.38 0.35
N SER A 437 10.23 13.76 1.47
CA SER A 437 11.56 13.26 1.79
C SER A 437 11.85 11.95 1.07
N ALA A 438 13.09 11.76 0.61
CA ALA A 438 13.52 10.48 0.07
C ALA A 438 13.51 9.41 1.17
N SER A 439 12.84 8.29 0.91
CA SER A 439 12.80 7.17 1.85
C SER A 439 13.89 6.15 1.52
N PRO A 440 14.75 5.79 2.48
CA PRO A 440 15.73 4.72 2.30
C PRO A 440 15.07 3.33 2.17
N HIS A 441 13.81 3.20 2.58
CA HIS A 441 13.05 1.95 2.57
C HIS A 441 12.18 1.76 1.32
N LEU A 442 12.20 2.71 0.37
CA LEU A 442 11.34 2.64 -0.82
C LEU A 442 11.62 1.36 -1.63
N ALA A 443 10.56 0.56 -1.88
CA ALA A 443 10.63 -0.71 -2.59
C ALA A 443 11.65 -1.73 -2.00
N ARG A 444 11.87 -1.70 -0.69
CA ARG A 444 12.77 -2.63 0.03
C ARG A 444 11.98 -3.64 0.85
N GLY A 445 11.08 -4.35 0.19
CA GLY A 445 10.20 -5.32 0.84
C GLY A 445 10.89 -6.52 1.47
N ASP A 446 12.13 -6.80 1.08
CA ASP A 446 12.99 -7.89 1.55
C ASP A 446 14.08 -7.44 2.53
N GLU A 447 14.09 -6.17 2.94
CA GLU A 447 15.07 -5.63 3.88
C GLU A 447 15.09 -6.42 5.20
N GLN A 448 16.29 -6.70 5.71
CA GLN A 448 16.48 -7.35 7.00
C GLN A 448 17.34 -6.46 7.91
N PRO A 449 16.88 -6.16 9.13
CA PRO A 449 15.56 -6.47 9.69
C PRO A 449 14.44 -5.80 8.86
N LEU A 450 13.24 -6.41 8.85
CA LEU A 450 12.13 -5.92 8.02
C LEU A 450 11.79 -4.47 8.37
N LEU A 451 11.58 -3.62 7.35
CA LEU A 451 11.39 -2.15 7.47
C LEU A 451 12.58 -1.42 8.15
N GLY A 452 13.77 -2.04 8.24
CA GLY A 452 14.91 -1.49 8.96
C GLY A 452 14.75 -1.49 10.50
N LEU A 453 13.74 -2.16 11.04
CA LEU A 453 13.42 -2.14 12.47
C LEU A 453 13.90 -3.42 13.18
N PRO A 454 14.85 -3.34 14.17
CA PRO A 454 15.36 -4.52 14.86
C PRO A 454 14.30 -5.43 15.47
N VAL A 455 13.19 -4.87 15.93
CA VAL A 455 12.04 -5.63 16.49
C VAL A 455 11.35 -6.52 15.43
N LEU A 456 11.59 -6.30 14.16
CA LEU A 456 11.03 -7.08 13.04
C LEU A 456 12.04 -8.06 12.44
N SER A 457 13.11 -8.42 13.17
CA SER A 457 14.12 -9.41 12.77
C SER A 457 13.50 -10.79 12.56
N GLU A 458 14.14 -11.64 11.72
CA GLU A 458 13.81 -13.05 11.62
C GLU A 458 14.29 -13.76 12.88
N GLY A 459 13.41 -14.51 13.54
CA GLY A 459 13.74 -15.29 14.75
C GLY A 459 12.90 -15.00 15.99
N GLU A 460 12.14 -13.91 16.01
CA GLU A 460 11.09 -13.71 17.01
C GLU A 460 9.78 -14.35 16.53
N ILE A 461 9.71 -15.67 16.65
CA ILE A 461 8.46 -16.43 16.52
C ILE A 461 7.86 -16.49 17.93
N GLU A 462 6.88 -15.65 18.21
CA GLU A 462 5.85 -15.94 19.19
C GLU A 462 4.50 -16.16 18.51
#